data_e10ef74d9313cec06dfd0d900c0653c3
#
_entry.id   e10ef74d9313cec06dfd0d900c0653c3
#
_cell.length_a   1.000
_cell.length_b   1.000
_cell.length_c   1.000
_cell.angle_alpha   90.00
_cell.angle_beta   90.00
_cell.angle_gamma   90.00
#
_symmetry.space_group_name_H-M   'P 1'
#
loop_
_entity.id
_entity.type
_entity.pdbx_description
1 polymer ?
#
loop_
_entity_poly.entity_id
_entity_poly.type
_entity_poly.pdbx_seq_one_letter_code
_entity_poly.pdbx_strand_id
1 'polypeptide(L)'
;MISNDIKTRIVLAISGNRQNYATDAKHAVALGISTSVYSEIKKGNTEQKLSDVKWMSIARRLGVSLDDGAEWKIVKTPTFEYLTSQLELCRAKSLSGMFCDIPNIGKTVAAQYHAKTHKNVVYVDCSQVKTKQRLVRFIAREFGLNSVSRYADVYDDLVFYLRTLDHPQIILDEAGDLVYEAFLEIKAAWNGTEGCCSWYLMGADGFKAKLERGIEFKTVGFAEIRSRCGDKY
;
A
#
# COMPACT_ATOMS: atom_id res chain seq x y z
N MET A 1 -25.14 12.71 8.15
CA MET A 1 -24.32 13.93 7.97
C MET A 1 -23.09 13.82 8.85
N ILE A 2 -21.90 14.00 8.32
CA ILE A 2 -20.66 13.89 9.11
C ILE A 2 -20.53 15.13 10.02
N SER A 3 -20.31 14.90 11.31
CA SER A 3 -20.16 15.98 12.30
C SER A 3 -18.90 16.82 12.04
N ASN A 4 -18.86 18.05 12.52
CA ASN A 4 -17.68 18.90 12.38
C ASN A 4 -16.48 18.35 13.16
N ASP A 5 -16.71 17.65 14.27
CA ASP A 5 -15.67 16.98 15.03
C ASP A 5 -14.97 15.88 14.22
N ILE A 6 -15.75 15.02 13.54
CA ILE A 6 -15.21 14.01 12.63
C ILE A 6 -14.42 14.66 11.49
N LYS A 7 -14.93 15.75 10.89
CA LYS A 7 -14.20 16.48 9.84
C LYS A 7 -12.87 17.03 10.36
N THR A 8 -12.84 17.55 11.58
CA THR A 8 -11.62 18.04 12.21
C THR A 8 -10.60 16.92 12.42
N ARG A 9 -11.03 15.74 12.90
CA ARG A 9 -10.16 14.57 13.02
C ARG A 9 -9.59 14.12 11.67
N ILE A 10 -10.41 14.14 10.62
CA ILE A 10 -9.96 13.82 9.26
C ILE A 10 -8.92 14.85 8.77
N VAL A 11 -9.11 16.15 9.01
CA VAL A 11 -8.15 17.20 8.63
C VAL A 11 -6.81 17.03 9.35
N LEU A 12 -6.83 16.68 10.64
CA LEU A 12 -5.61 16.36 11.39
C LEU A 12 -4.90 15.13 10.79
N ALA A 13 -5.64 14.10 10.43
CA ALA A 13 -5.08 12.91 9.78
C ALA A 13 -4.49 13.23 8.39
N ILE A 14 -5.14 14.09 7.59
CA ILE A 14 -4.60 14.59 6.32
C ILE A 14 -3.27 15.29 6.55
N SER A 15 -3.20 16.17 7.55
CA SER A 15 -1.98 16.91 7.88
C SER A 15 -0.84 15.99 8.31
N GLY A 16 -1.11 15.01 9.16
CA GLY A 16 -0.15 14.00 9.59
C GLY A 16 0.34 13.10 8.45
N ASN A 17 -0.56 12.73 7.53
CA ASN A 17 -0.22 11.88 6.39
C ASN A 17 0.56 12.63 5.29
N ARG A 18 0.54 13.97 5.29
CA ARG A 18 1.19 14.83 4.27
C ARG A 18 2.67 14.52 4.07
N GLN A 19 3.37 14.19 5.13
CA GLN A 19 4.82 13.89 5.10
C GLN A 19 5.18 12.70 4.20
N ASN A 20 4.21 11.82 3.89
CA ASN A 20 4.43 10.64 3.05
C ASN A 20 4.45 10.96 1.54
N TYR A 21 4.23 12.22 1.15
CA TYR A 21 4.14 12.65 -0.24
C TYR A 21 5.12 13.78 -0.54
N ALA A 22 5.69 13.79 -1.74
CA ALA A 22 6.65 14.79 -2.16
C ALA A 22 6.03 16.22 -2.26
N THR A 23 4.76 16.30 -2.70
CA THR A 23 4.05 17.57 -2.89
C THR A 23 2.60 17.50 -2.40
N ASP A 24 2.00 18.67 -2.11
CA ASP A 24 0.57 18.78 -1.80
C ASP A 24 -0.30 18.30 -2.95
N ALA A 25 0.13 18.54 -4.20
CA ALA A 25 -0.59 18.07 -5.38
C ALA A 25 -0.65 16.53 -5.45
N LYS A 26 0.46 15.84 -5.20
CA LYS A 26 0.49 14.37 -5.15
C LYS A 26 -0.38 13.82 -4.02
N HIS A 27 -0.35 14.45 -2.85
CA HIS A 27 -1.21 14.06 -1.75
C HIS A 27 -2.70 14.28 -2.07
N ALA A 28 -3.06 15.41 -2.71
CA ALA A 28 -4.43 15.66 -3.16
C ALA A 28 -4.93 14.59 -4.16
N VAL A 29 -4.10 14.23 -5.13
CA VAL A 29 -4.39 13.14 -6.09
C VAL A 29 -4.59 11.82 -5.35
N ALA A 30 -3.71 11.48 -4.42
CA ALA A 30 -3.83 10.28 -3.59
C ALA A 30 -5.14 10.27 -2.80
N LEU A 31 -5.59 11.39 -2.24
CA LEU A 31 -6.88 11.51 -1.57
C LEU A 31 -8.08 11.59 -2.54
N GLY A 32 -7.80 11.72 -3.84
CA GLY A 32 -8.80 11.83 -4.90
C GLY A 32 -9.60 13.13 -4.83
N ILE A 33 -8.96 14.24 -4.47
CA ILE A 33 -9.54 15.59 -4.42
C ILE A 33 -8.70 16.56 -5.25
N SER A 34 -9.30 17.70 -5.67
CA SER A 34 -8.54 18.73 -6.38
C SER A 34 -7.56 19.46 -5.44
N THR A 35 -6.50 20.01 -6.01
CA THR A 35 -5.51 20.79 -5.27
C THR A 35 -6.10 22.04 -4.61
N SER A 36 -7.11 22.66 -5.24
CA SER A 36 -7.82 23.79 -4.68
C SER A 36 -8.61 23.41 -3.43
N VAL A 37 -9.38 22.33 -3.48
CA VAL A 37 -10.13 21.80 -2.33
C VAL A 37 -9.17 21.35 -1.22
N TYR A 38 -8.05 20.70 -1.58
CA TYR A 38 -7.03 20.32 -0.63
C TYR A 38 -6.46 21.52 0.13
N SER A 39 -6.15 22.61 -0.57
CA SER A 39 -5.64 23.84 0.04
C SER A 39 -6.64 24.46 1.02
N GLU A 40 -7.94 24.50 0.66
CA GLU A 40 -8.98 25.01 1.54
C GLU A 40 -9.15 24.17 2.81
N ILE A 41 -9.18 22.84 2.68
CA ILE A 41 -9.30 21.92 3.81
C ILE A 41 -8.09 22.09 4.75
N LYS A 42 -6.89 22.25 4.19
CA LYS A 42 -5.67 22.47 4.96
C LYS A 42 -5.70 23.78 5.77
N LYS A 43 -6.43 24.79 5.30
CA LYS A 43 -6.68 26.05 6.03
C LYS A 43 -7.80 25.95 7.09
N GLY A 44 -8.43 24.77 7.21
CA GLY A 44 -9.54 24.53 8.13
C GLY A 44 -10.94 24.80 7.53
N ASN A 45 -11.03 25.22 6.26
CA ASN A 45 -12.31 25.47 5.59
C ASN A 45 -12.93 24.14 5.12
N THR A 46 -13.78 23.54 5.95
CA THR A 46 -14.39 22.22 5.69
C THR A 46 -15.84 22.29 5.20
N GLU A 47 -16.50 23.46 5.34
CA GLU A 47 -17.92 23.62 5.00
C GLU A 47 -18.13 23.54 3.49
N GLN A 48 -19.06 22.69 3.08
CA GLN A 48 -19.49 22.49 1.68
C GLN A 48 -18.36 22.21 0.65
N LYS A 49 -17.14 21.86 1.12
CA LYS A 49 -15.99 21.57 0.23
C LYS A 49 -16.01 20.16 -0.32
N LEU A 50 -16.54 19.21 0.42
CA LEU A 50 -16.67 17.82 0.03
C LEU A 50 -18.03 17.26 0.45
N SER A 51 -18.55 16.32 -0.33
CA SER A 51 -19.72 15.52 0.08
C SER A 51 -19.38 14.61 1.25
N ASP A 52 -20.39 14.21 2.03
CA ASP A 52 -20.22 13.26 3.13
C ASP A 52 -19.59 11.94 2.66
N VAL A 53 -19.98 11.45 1.47
CA VAL A 53 -19.38 10.25 0.86
C VAL A 53 -17.87 10.41 0.64
N LYS A 54 -17.45 11.61 0.24
CA LYS A 54 -16.02 11.89 0.02
C LYS A 54 -15.26 11.99 1.33
N TRP A 55 -15.82 12.62 2.35
CA TRP A 55 -15.26 12.63 3.70
C TRP A 55 -15.10 11.21 4.26
N MET A 56 -16.11 10.36 4.13
CA MET A 56 -16.05 8.95 4.53
C MET A 56 -14.95 8.19 3.78
N SER A 57 -14.81 8.43 2.48
CA SER A 57 -13.75 7.81 1.66
C SER A 57 -12.36 8.19 2.16
N ILE A 58 -12.15 9.48 2.50
CA ILE A 58 -10.86 9.98 3.02
C ILE A 58 -10.60 9.40 4.42
N ALA A 59 -11.63 9.42 5.31
CA ALA A 59 -11.53 8.84 6.65
C ALA A 59 -11.10 7.38 6.61
N ARG A 60 -11.77 6.56 5.78
CA ARG A 60 -11.43 5.15 5.59
C ARG A 60 -9.99 4.98 5.11
N ARG A 61 -9.56 5.82 4.16
CA ARG A 61 -8.22 5.77 3.60
C ARG A 61 -7.13 6.11 4.63
N LEU A 62 -7.41 7.08 5.49
CA LEU A 62 -6.49 7.51 6.54
C LEU A 62 -6.64 6.72 7.84
N GLY A 63 -7.57 5.77 7.89
CA GLY A 63 -7.86 4.98 9.09
C GLY A 63 -8.45 5.80 10.23
N VAL A 64 -9.19 6.88 9.91
CA VAL A 64 -9.92 7.68 10.90
C VAL A 64 -11.25 7.02 11.17
N SER A 65 -11.51 6.66 12.44
CA SER A 65 -12.82 6.17 12.84
C SER A 65 -13.87 7.26 12.70
N LEU A 66 -15.03 6.90 12.17
CA LEU A 66 -16.21 7.76 12.10
C LEU A 66 -17.10 7.64 13.34
N ASP A 67 -16.73 6.76 14.25
CA ASP A 67 -17.41 6.54 15.53
C ASP A 67 -16.64 7.26 16.65
N ASP A 68 -17.35 7.70 17.68
CA ASP A 68 -16.78 8.26 18.91
C ASP A 68 -16.27 7.15 19.87
N GLY A 69 -16.22 5.91 19.39
CA GLY A 69 -15.76 4.73 20.12
C GLY A 69 -14.30 4.76 20.55
N ALA A 70 -13.92 3.83 21.40
CA ALA A 70 -12.59 3.71 21.97
C ALA A 70 -11.50 3.67 20.89
N GLU A 71 -10.48 4.49 21.03
CA GLU A 71 -9.32 4.52 20.15
C GLU A 71 -8.66 3.14 20.11
N TRP A 72 -8.55 2.53 18.93
CA TRP A 72 -7.89 1.25 18.80
C TRP A 72 -6.39 1.40 18.98
N LYS A 73 -5.86 0.85 20.07
CA LYS A 73 -4.43 0.87 20.38
C LYS A 73 -3.76 -0.36 19.79
N ILE A 74 -2.70 -0.12 19.06
CA ILE A 74 -1.86 -1.20 18.51
C ILE A 74 -1.06 -1.81 19.66
N VAL A 75 -1.21 -3.12 19.85
CA VAL A 75 -0.40 -3.90 20.79
C VAL A 75 0.83 -4.46 20.05
N LYS A 76 2.01 -4.17 20.57
CA LYS A 76 3.27 -4.69 20.04
C LYS A 76 3.46 -6.14 20.48
N THR A 77 2.98 -7.07 19.67
CA THR A 77 3.22 -8.51 19.86
C THR A 77 4.57 -8.92 19.29
N PRO A 78 5.16 -10.08 19.67
CA PRO A 78 6.40 -10.57 19.05
C PRO A 78 6.31 -10.65 17.50
N THR A 79 5.17 -11.08 16.97
CA THR A 79 4.93 -11.10 15.52
C THR A 79 4.93 -9.71 14.92
N PHE A 80 4.32 -8.73 15.59
CA PHE A 80 4.33 -7.34 15.15
C PHE A 80 5.75 -6.77 15.10
N GLU A 81 6.55 -6.98 16.14
CA GLU A 81 7.94 -6.51 16.20
C GLU A 81 8.82 -7.19 15.15
N TYR A 82 8.67 -8.50 14.98
CA TYR A 82 9.38 -9.25 13.95
C TYR A 82 9.07 -8.73 12.54
N LEU A 83 7.78 -8.61 12.20
CA LEU A 83 7.36 -8.16 10.88
C LEU A 83 7.77 -6.71 10.59
N THR A 84 7.61 -5.80 11.54
CA THR A 84 8.03 -4.40 11.35
C THR A 84 9.54 -4.29 11.18
N SER A 85 10.33 -5.10 11.90
CA SER A 85 11.79 -5.16 11.75
C SER A 85 12.19 -5.73 10.38
N GLN A 86 11.52 -6.76 9.90
CA GLN A 86 11.76 -7.32 8.56
C GLN A 86 11.40 -6.34 7.46
N LEU A 87 10.25 -5.70 7.55
CA LEU A 87 9.81 -4.67 6.59
C LEU A 87 10.82 -3.53 6.52
N GLU A 88 11.30 -3.05 7.67
CA GLU A 88 12.32 -1.99 7.71
C GLU A 88 13.65 -2.44 7.12
N LEU A 89 14.13 -3.63 7.44
CA LEU A 89 15.36 -4.17 6.85
C LEU A 89 15.25 -4.26 5.32
N CYS A 90 14.13 -4.82 4.83
CA CYS A 90 13.89 -4.94 3.41
C CYS A 90 13.84 -3.56 2.73
N ARG A 91 13.14 -2.59 3.32
CA ARG A 91 13.08 -1.21 2.84
C ARG A 91 14.46 -0.56 2.77
N ALA A 92 15.19 -0.55 3.89
CA ALA A 92 16.48 0.12 4.02
C ALA A 92 17.56 -0.45 3.08
N LYS A 93 17.42 -1.71 2.67
CA LYS A 93 18.38 -2.40 1.78
C LYS A 93 17.83 -2.64 0.37
N SER A 94 16.66 -2.12 0.03
CA SER A 94 15.94 -2.41 -1.22
C SER A 94 15.86 -3.91 -1.51
N LEU A 95 15.77 -4.72 -0.45
CA LEU A 95 15.57 -6.16 -0.54
C LEU A 95 14.08 -6.47 -0.60
N SER A 96 13.77 -7.61 -1.13
CA SER A 96 12.40 -8.09 -1.16
C SER A 96 12.24 -9.30 -0.26
N GLY A 97 11.02 -9.53 0.22
CA GLY A 97 10.76 -10.59 1.17
C GLY A 97 9.35 -11.14 1.07
N MET A 98 9.13 -12.21 1.80
CA MET A 98 7.83 -12.86 1.89
C MET A 98 7.59 -13.33 3.33
N PHE A 99 6.34 -13.20 3.76
CA PHE A 99 5.90 -13.75 5.04
C PHE A 99 4.56 -14.47 4.88
N CYS A 100 4.56 -15.77 5.14
CA CYS A 100 3.36 -16.62 5.13
C CYS A 100 3.21 -17.28 6.49
N ASP A 101 2.06 -17.10 7.11
CA ASP A 101 1.76 -17.69 8.42
C ASP A 101 0.24 -17.74 8.62
N ILE A 102 -0.19 -18.42 9.68
CA ILE A 102 -1.59 -18.57 10.06
C ILE A 102 -2.34 -17.22 10.12
N PRO A 103 -3.65 -17.20 9.90
CA PRO A 103 -4.44 -15.97 10.02
C PRO A 103 -4.46 -15.43 11.46
N ASN A 104 -4.85 -14.17 11.62
CA ASN A 104 -5.09 -13.49 12.91
C ASN A 104 -3.87 -13.26 13.83
N ILE A 105 -2.64 -13.41 13.35
CA ILE A 105 -1.43 -13.12 14.13
C ILE A 105 -0.96 -11.66 14.06
N GLY A 106 -1.72 -10.79 13.38
CA GLY A 106 -1.43 -9.35 13.30
C GLY A 106 -0.63 -8.90 12.08
N LYS A 107 -0.47 -9.74 11.03
CA LYS A 107 0.25 -9.40 9.79
C LYS A 107 -0.21 -8.07 9.19
N THR A 108 -1.49 -7.94 8.90
CA THR A 108 -2.12 -6.75 8.33
C THR A 108 -1.88 -5.50 9.17
N VAL A 109 -2.00 -5.63 10.50
CA VAL A 109 -1.79 -4.49 11.42
C VAL A 109 -0.34 -4.01 11.37
N ALA A 110 0.63 -4.92 11.37
CA ALA A 110 2.05 -4.58 11.28
C ALA A 110 2.38 -3.90 9.94
N ALA A 111 1.87 -4.43 8.82
CA ALA A 111 2.07 -3.85 7.49
C ALA A 111 1.45 -2.46 7.35
N GLN A 112 0.22 -2.27 7.80
CA GLN A 112 -0.45 -0.97 7.79
C GLN A 112 0.24 0.06 8.69
N TYR A 113 0.69 -0.37 9.87
CA TYR A 113 1.48 0.48 10.76
C TYR A 113 2.76 0.95 10.09
N HIS A 114 3.51 0.01 9.50
CA HIS A 114 4.75 0.32 8.78
C HIS A 114 4.50 1.30 7.63
N ALA A 115 3.49 1.07 6.80
CA ALA A 115 3.14 1.97 5.71
C ALA A 115 2.69 3.37 6.17
N LYS A 116 2.06 3.48 7.34
CA LYS A 116 1.66 4.77 7.91
C LYS A 116 2.82 5.57 8.50
N THR A 117 3.84 4.89 8.98
CA THR A 117 4.97 5.51 9.70
C THR A 117 6.19 5.78 8.84
N HIS A 118 6.23 5.24 7.61
CA HIS A 118 7.37 5.40 6.71
C HIS A 118 6.96 6.07 5.39
N LYS A 119 7.84 6.94 4.90
CA LYS A 119 7.69 7.58 3.58
C LYS A 119 7.93 6.57 2.47
N ASN A 120 7.29 6.81 1.32
CA ASN A 120 7.46 6.01 0.12
C ASN A 120 7.08 4.53 0.30
N VAL A 121 6.24 4.21 1.28
CA VAL A 121 5.73 2.86 1.53
C VAL A 121 4.26 2.81 1.18
N VAL A 122 3.88 1.85 0.35
CA VAL A 122 2.49 1.60 -0.05
C VAL A 122 2.04 0.22 0.44
N TYR A 123 0.97 0.20 1.21
CA TYR A 123 0.26 -1.02 1.60
C TYR A 123 -0.87 -1.30 0.60
N VAL A 124 -0.94 -2.54 0.15
CA VAL A 124 -1.96 -3.02 -0.81
C VAL A 124 -2.67 -4.23 -0.23
N ASP A 125 -3.98 -4.13 -0.04
CA ASP A 125 -4.85 -5.28 0.19
C ASP A 125 -5.19 -5.92 -1.17
N CYS A 126 -4.50 -7.01 -1.49
CA CYS A 126 -4.66 -7.71 -2.77
C CYS A 126 -6.04 -8.34 -2.94
N SER A 127 -6.77 -8.58 -1.85
CA SER A 127 -8.15 -9.08 -1.93
C SER A 127 -9.09 -8.08 -2.63
N GLN A 128 -8.76 -6.79 -2.62
CA GLN A 128 -9.52 -5.71 -3.23
C GLN A 128 -9.07 -5.37 -4.66
N VAL A 129 -7.85 -5.76 -5.06
CA VAL A 129 -7.22 -5.35 -6.33
C VAL A 129 -6.63 -6.52 -7.11
N LYS A 130 -7.37 -7.62 -7.18
CA LYS A 130 -6.93 -8.94 -7.67
C LYS A 130 -6.31 -8.97 -9.08
N THR A 131 -6.65 -8.01 -9.96
CA THR A 131 -6.19 -7.99 -11.35
C THR A 131 -5.03 -7.02 -11.58
N LYS A 132 -4.18 -7.28 -12.58
CA LYS A 132 -3.01 -6.45 -12.89
C LYS A 132 -3.35 -4.96 -13.06
N GLN A 133 -4.44 -4.64 -13.77
CA GLN A 133 -4.84 -3.25 -14.00
C GLN A 133 -5.28 -2.55 -12.72
N ARG A 134 -6.06 -3.23 -11.87
CA ARG A 134 -6.50 -2.66 -10.59
C ARG A 134 -5.32 -2.49 -9.63
N LEU A 135 -4.42 -3.45 -9.59
CA LEU A 135 -3.23 -3.43 -8.75
C LEU A 135 -2.30 -2.27 -9.12
N VAL A 136 -1.88 -2.18 -10.38
CA VAL A 136 -0.96 -1.13 -10.84
C VAL A 136 -1.57 0.26 -10.68
N ARG A 137 -2.85 0.44 -11.06
CA ARG A 137 -3.55 1.71 -10.88
C ARG A 137 -3.71 2.09 -9.41
N PHE A 138 -3.94 1.12 -8.54
CA PHE A 138 -3.99 1.34 -7.10
C PHE A 138 -2.64 1.86 -6.59
N ILE A 139 -1.54 1.15 -6.89
CA ILE A 139 -0.20 1.53 -6.45
C ILE A 139 0.17 2.92 -6.98
N ALA A 140 -0.06 3.18 -8.26
CA ALA A 140 0.21 4.49 -8.87
C ALA A 140 -0.56 5.62 -8.14
N ARG A 141 -1.83 5.41 -7.85
CA ARG A 141 -2.64 6.36 -7.10
C ARG A 141 -2.13 6.60 -5.68
N GLU A 142 -1.70 5.56 -4.98
CA GLU A 142 -1.14 5.70 -3.63
C GLU A 142 0.13 6.55 -3.62
N PHE A 143 0.95 6.46 -4.67
CA PHE A 143 2.10 7.35 -4.88
C PHE A 143 1.73 8.73 -5.43
N GLY A 144 0.43 9.03 -5.65
CA GLY A 144 -0.03 10.32 -6.18
C GLY A 144 0.27 10.51 -7.67
N LEU A 145 0.34 9.41 -8.44
CA LEU A 145 0.47 9.44 -9.90
C LEU A 145 -0.91 9.42 -10.57
N ASN A 146 -0.95 9.85 -11.83
CA ASN A 146 -2.15 9.73 -12.64
C ASN A 146 -2.45 8.23 -12.87
N SER A 147 -3.56 7.76 -12.34
CA SER A 147 -3.97 6.34 -12.42
C SER A 147 -5.11 6.08 -13.40
N VAL A 148 -5.58 7.10 -14.14
CA VAL A 148 -6.75 6.99 -15.03
C VAL A 148 -6.39 7.00 -16.52
N SER A 149 -5.15 7.34 -16.87
CA SER A 149 -4.65 7.31 -18.25
C SER A 149 -4.55 5.89 -18.80
N ARG A 150 -4.05 5.75 -20.05
CA ARG A 150 -3.84 4.45 -20.68
C ARG A 150 -2.96 3.57 -19.79
N TYR A 151 -3.27 2.29 -19.69
CA TYR A 151 -2.61 1.36 -18.76
C TYR A 151 -1.08 1.34 -18.90
N ALA A 152 -0.58 1.31 -20.14
CA ALA A 152 0.85 1.31 -20.40
C ALA A 152 1.53 2.56 -19.81
N ASP A 153 0.93 3.72 -20.00
CA ASP A 153 1.47 4.99 -19.49
C ASP A 153 1.49 4.99 -17.94
N VAL A 154 0.43 4.46 -17.31
CA VAL A 154 0.39 4.33 -15.83
C VAL A 154 1.48 3.40 -15.31
N TYR A 155 1.72 2.29 -16.01
CA TYR A 155 2.75 1.33 -15.65
C TYR A 155 4.16 1.93 -15.80
N ASP A 156 4.43 2.54 -16.93
CA ASP A 156 5.73 3.16 -17.23
C ASP A 156 6.03 4.31 -16.26
N ASP A 157 5.05 5.17 -16.00
CA ASP A 157 5.15 6.26 -15.02
C ASP A 157 5.42 5.73 -13.61
N LEU A 158 4.75 4.63 -13.21
CA LEU A 158 4.95 4.01 -11.90
C LEU A 158 6.37 3.46 -11.76
N VAL A 159 6.84 2.66 -12.73
CA VAL A 159 8.18 2.08 -12.70
C VAL A 159 9.26 3.17 -12.70
N PHE A 160 9.10 4.19 -13.55
CA PHE A 160 10.00 5.35 -13.56
C PHE A 160 10.01 6.07 -12.21
N TYR A 161 8.83 6.35 -11.64
CA TYR A 161 8.72 7.07 -10.38
C TYR A 161 9.33 6.30 -9.21
N LEU A 162 9.10 4.99 -9.12
CA LEU A 162 9.70 4.16 -8.08
C LEU A 162 11.23 4.23 -8.08
N ARG A 163 11.86 4.33 -9.26
CA ARG A 163 13.33 4.49 -9.39
C ARG A 163 13.85 5.84 -8.90
N THR A 164 12.99 6.83 -8.78
CA THR A 164 13.38 8.20 -8.35
C THR A 164 13.17 8.43 -6.85
N LEU A 165 12.50 7.49 -6.16
CA LEU A 165 12.22 7.60 -4.74
C LEU A 165 13.37 7.06 -3.89
N ASP A 166 13.48 7.61 -2.70
CA ASP A 166 14.37 7.10 -1.67
C ASP A 166 13.72 5.91 -0.96
N HIS A 167 14.32 4.73 -1.09
CA HIS A 167 13.88 3.46 -0.49
C HIS A 167 12.37 3.19 -0.60
N PRO A 168 11.77 3.18 -1.80
CA PRO A 168 10.36 2.86 -1.94
C PRO A 168 10.09 1.40 -1.57
N GLN A 169 8.91 1.16 -0.98
CA GLN A 169 8.49 -0.20 -0.63
C GLN A 169 7.02 -0.41 -0.97
N ILE A 170 6.70 -1.57 -1.53
CA ILE A 170 5.35 -2.03 -1.81
C ILE A 170 5.09 -3.29 -1.01
N ILE A 171 4.09 -3.23 -0.13
CA ILE A 171 3.67 -4.35 0.71
C ILE A 171 2.36 -4.89 0.14
N LEU A 172 2.39 -6.14 -0.31
CA LEU A 172 1.27 -6.84 -0.91
C LEU A 172 0.70 -7.82 0.11
N ASP A 173 -0.34 -7.41 0.83
CA ASP A 173 -1.05 -8.27 1.78
C ASP A 173 -2.12 -9.10 1.05
N GLU A 174 -2.42 -10.31 1.55
CA GLU A 174 -3.29 -11.30 0.90
C GLU A 174 -2.87 -11.56 -0.58
N ALA A 175 -1.56 -11.66 -0.82
CA ALA A 175 -1.01 -11.83 -2.15
C ALA A 175 -1.52 -13.10 -2.86
N GLY A 176 -1.97 -14.10 -2.10
CA GLY A 176 -2.62 -15.31 -2.64
C GLY A 176 -3.86 -15.05 -3.48
N ASP A 177 -4.55 -13.93 -3.25
CA ASP A 177 -5.78 -13.55 -3.95
C ASP A 177 -5.57 -12.99 -5.36
N LEU A 178 -4.33 -12.64 -5.69
CA LEU A 178 -3.99 -12.11 -7.02
C LEU A 178 -4.19 -13.18 -8.10
N VAL A 179 -4.76 -12.77 -9.23
CA VAL A 179 -4.81 -13.63 -10.42
C VAL A 179 -3.42 -13.78 -11.03
N TYR A 180 -3.22 -14.82 -11.85
CA TYR A 180 -1.91 -15.16 -12.42
C TYR A 180 -1.27 -14.00 -13.20
N GLU A 181 -2.04 -13.31 -14.02
CA GLU A 181 -1.57 -12.16 -14.80
C GLU A 181 -1.06 -11.00 -13.89
N ALA A 182 -1.64 -10.86 -12.70
CA ALA A 182 -1.15 -9.87 -11.73
C ALA A 182 0.20 -10.28 -11.13
N PHE A 183 0.44 -11.58 -10.90
CA PHE A 183 1.75 -12.08 -10.50
C PHE A 183 2.83 -11.81 -11.56
N LEU A 184 2.51 -12.03 -12.83
CA LEU A 184 3.45 -11.72 -13.92
C LEU A 184 3.74 -10.21 -14.00
N GLU A 185 2.75 -9.37 -13.76
CA GLU A 185 2.91 -7.91 -13.74
C GLU A 185 3.77 -7.45 -12.58
N ILE A 186 3.58 -8.02 -11.37
CA ILE A 186 4.46 -7.78 -10.21
C ILE A 186 5.89 -8.17 -10.55
N LYS A 187 6.11 -9.35 -11.14
CA LYS A 187 7.43 -9.79 -11.58
C LYS A 187 8.07 -8.80 -12.56
N ALA A 188 7.31 -8.29 -13.52
CA ALA A 188 7.79 -7.30 -14.49
C ALA A 188 8.16 -5.96 -13.80
N ALA A 189 7.28 -5.43 -12.94
CA ALA A 189 7.54 -4.22 -12.19
C ALA A 189 8.74 -4.38 -11.24
N TRP A 190 8.87 -5.53 -10.60
CA TRP A 190 10.00 -5.87 -9.76
C TRP A 190 11.32 -5.86 -10.54
N ASN A 191 11.37 -6.53 -11.71
CA ASN A 191 12.53 -6.45 -12.61
C ASN A 191 12.85 -5.01 -13.00
N GLY A 192 11.82 -4.22 -13.30
CA GLY A 192 11.96 -2.81 -13.65
C GLY A 192 12.47 -1.93 -12.51
N THR A 193 12.40 -2.38 -11.25
CA THR A 193 12.78 -1.62 -10.05
C THR A 193 13.79 -2.37 -9.17
N GLU A 194 14.50 -3.33 -9.74
CA GLU A 194 15.51 -4.12 -9.03
C GLU A 194 16.60 -3.21 -8.43
N GLY A 195 16.97 -3.47 -7.18
CA GLY A 195 17.97 -2.71 -6.46
C GLY A 195 17.52 -1.34 -5.93
N CYS A 196 16.33 -0.86 -6.29
CA CYS A 196 15.82 0.42 -5.80
C CYS A 196 14.49 0.34 -5.04
N CYS A 197 13.64 -0.64 -5.34
CA CYS A 197 12.35 -0.81 -4.67
C CYS A 197 12.27 -2.15 -3.92
N SER A 198 11.77 -2.12 -2.71
CA SER A 198 11.46 -3.32 -1.92
C SER A 198 10.04 -3.80 -2.24
N TRP A 199 9.89 -5.09 -2.56
CA TRP A 199 8.60 -5.75 -2.74
C TRP A 199 8.43 -6.77 -1.64
N TYR A 200 7.40 -6.63 -0.82
CA TYR A 200 7.15 -7.53 0.30
C TYR A 200 5.78 -8.19 0.15
N LEU A 201 5.76 -9.52 0.04
CA LEU A 201 4.54 -10.30 -0.17
C LEU A 201 4.11 -10.95 1.14
N MET A 202 2.84 -10.84 1.48
CA MET A 202 2.28 -11.45 2.67
C MET A 202 1.04 -12.29 2.32
N GLY A 203 0.83 -13.33 3.08
CA GLY A 203 -0.34 -14.19 2.92
C GLY A 203 -0.46 -15.23 4.03
N ALA A 204 -1.44 -16.11 3.86
CA ALA A 204 -1.61 -17.28 4.70
C ALA A 204 -1.00 -18.53 4.03
N ASP A 205 -1.15 -19.70 4.65
CA ASP A 205 -0.66 -21.00 4.12
C ASP A 205 -1.15 -21.29 2.71
N GLY A 206 -2.35 -20.83 2.35
CA GLY A 206 -2.87 -20.96 0.99
C GLY A 206 -2.03 -20.24 -0.07
N PHE A 207 -1.40 -19.11 0.28
CA PHE A 207 -0.49 -18.43 -0.63
C PHE A 207 0.80 -19.22 -0.81
N LYS A 208 1.36 -19.76 0.28
CA LYS A 208 2.53 -20.65 0.23
C LYS A 208 2.26 -21.88 -0.65
N ALA A 209 1.15 -22.56 -0.41
CA ALA A 209 0.73 -23.72 -1.22
C ALA A 209 0.53 -23.36 -2.70
N LYS A 210 -0.01 -22.18 -3.01
CA LYS A 210 -0.16 -21.68 -4.39
C LYS A 210 1.19 -21.49 -5.08
N LEU A 211 2.18 -20.94 -4.39
CA LEU A 211 3.55 -20.78 -4.91
C LEU A 211 4.22 -22.12 -5.15
N GLU A 212 4.17 -23.03 -4.18
CA GLU A 212 4.76 -24.36 -4.25
C GLU A 212 4.17 -25.17 -5.41
N ARG A 213 2.83 -25.16 -5.55
CA ARG A 213 2.16 -25.77 -6.70
C ARG A 213 2.59 -25.15 -8.03
N GLY A 214 2.67 -23.82 -8.10
CA GLY A 214 3.12 -23.13 -9.31
C GLY A 214 4.55 -23.51 -9.70
N ILE A 215 5.43 -23.71 -8.75
CA ILE A 215 6.81 -24.15 -8.97
C ILE A 215 6.84 -25.62 -9.42
N GLU A 216 6.10 -26.51 -8.77
CA GLU A 216 5.99 -27.93 -9.11
C GLU A 216 5.52 -28.12 -10.56
N PHE A 217 4.49 -27.36 -10.96
CA PHE A 217 3.98 -27.37 -12.35
C PHE A 217 4.82 -26.53 -13.33
N LYS A 218 5.96 -26.01 -12.89
CA LYS A 218 6.85 -25.17 -13.72
C LYS A 218 6.12 -23.98 -14.36
N THR A 219 5.11 -23.45 -13.69
CA THR A 219 4.38 -22.28 -14.14
C THR A 219 5.29 -21.05 -14.10
N VAL A 220 5.40 -20.34 -15.21
CA VAL A 220 6.29 -19.18 -15.38
C VAL A 220 6.02 -18.13 -14.29
N GLY A 221 7.06 -17.58 -13.69
CA GLY A 221 6.96 -16.48 -12.72
C GLY A 221 6.98 -16.92 -11.26
N PHE A 222 6.52 -18.11 -10.91
CA PHE A 222 6.46 -18.53 -9.51
C PHE A 222 7.83 -18.83 -8.91
N ALA A 223 8.68 -19.56 -9.62
CA ALA A 223 10.04 -19.86 -9.16
C ALA A 223 10.89 -18.59 -9.03
N GLU A 224 10.75 -17.68 -9.98
CA GLU A 224 11.47 -16.40 -9.98
C GLU A 224 11.03 -15.49 -8.84
N ILE A 225 9.72 -15.39 -8.55
CA ILE A 225 9.21 -14.63 -7.39
C ILE A 225 9.74 -15.26 -6.10
N ARG A 226 9.66 -16.59 -5.98
CA ARG A 226 10.18 -17.31 -4.81
C ARG A 226 11.65 -17.03 -4.55
N SER A 227 12.49 -17.13 -5.59
CA SER A 227 13.95 -16.94 -5.43
C SER A 227 14.33 -15.52 -5.00
N ARG A 228 13.53 -14.50 -5.39
CA ARG A 228 13.75 -13.10 -4.98
C ARG A 228 13.35 -12.80 -3.55
N CYS A 229 12.42 -13.56 -3.00
CA CYS A 229 12.02 -13.41 -1.60
C CYS A 229 12.98 -14.07 -0.61
N GLY A 230 13.99 -14.79 -1.12
CA GLY A 230 14.90 -15.61 -0.30
C GLY A 230 14.26 -16.95 0.11
N ASP A 231 15.09 -17.96 0.31
CA ASP A 231 14.65 -19.31 0.69
C ASP A 231 14.39 -19.47 2.20
N LYS A 232 14.50 -18.40 2.98
CA LYS A 232 14.29 -18.44 4.44
C LYS A 232 12.92 -17.85 4.78
N TYR A 233 12.08 -18.71 5.30
CA TYR A 233 10.83 -18.39 5.97
C TYR A 233 11.06 -18.14 7.45
#